data_29c27ac49d89fab97f60e705995d0b33
#
_entry.id   29c27ac49d89fab97f60e705995d0b33
#
_cell.length_a   1.000
_cell.length_b   1.000
_cell.length_c   1.000
_cell.angle_alpha   90.00
_cell.angle_beta   90.00
_cell.angle_gamma   90.00
#
_symmetry.space_group_name_H-M   'P 1'
#
loop_
_entity.id
_entity.type
_entity.pdbx_description
1 polymer ?
#
loop_
_entity_poly.entity_id
_entity_poly.type
_entity_poly.pdbx_seq_one_letter_code
_entity_poly.pdbx_strand_id
1 'polypeptide(L)'
;MALQGAFAEHEQMLQRLGIDTFLIRKPEDWNRHKDGLIIPGGESTAMLRIMKDEQLFEPVRSAIEGGLPVFGTCAGMILLARGVEGEERERIATMDIVVKRNAYGRQLGSFYTVAPVKGIGEDIPMTFIRAPYIVSVSAEVEVLATVDGNIVAARQGNQLVCSFHPELNEDERFHRYFVQMIQQSLHLV
;
A
#
# COMPACT_ATOMS: atom_id res chain seq x y z
N MET A 1 0.17 -5.89 -8.13
CA MET A 1 0.07 -5.05 -9.37
C MET A 1 1.47 -4.77 -9.91
N ALA A 2 1.70 -4.97 -11.20
CA ALA A 2 2.99 -4.77 -11.86
C ALA A 2 2.88 -3.81 -13.06
N LEU A 3 2.13 -2.73 -12.87
CA LEU A 3 1.91 -1.71 -13.90
C LEU A 3 3.09 -0.74 -13.99
N GLN A 4 3.64 -0.35 -12.82
CA GLN A 4 4.75 0.59 -12.70
C GLN A 4 5.29 0.53 -11.26
N GLY A 5 6.56 0.85 -11.04
CA GLY A 5 7.15 0.99 -9.71
C GLY A 5 7.81 -0.26 -9.14
N ALA A 6 7.91 -0.34 -7.81
CA ALA A 6 8.72 -1.31 -7.07
C ALA A 6 8.04 -2.68 -6.86
N PHE A 7 7.42 -3.24 -7.89
CA PHE A 7 6.71 -4.51 -7.77
C PHE A 7 7.66 -5.72 -7.64
N ALA A 8 8.83 -5.67 -8.26
CA ALA A 8 9.80 -6.77 -8.21
C ALA A 8 10.38 -6.95 -6.81
N GLU A 9 10.61 -5.87 -6.09
CA GLU A 9 11.12 -5.88 -4.72
C GLU A 9 10.08 -6.47 -3.75
N HIS A 10 8.80 -6.17 -3.92
CA HIS A 10 7.73 -6.81 -3.18
C HIS A 10 7.63 -8.31 -3.47
N GLU A 11 7.76 -8.70 -4.74
CA GLU A 11 7.76 -10.10 -5.14
C GLU A 11 8.91 -10.88 -4.47
N GLN A 12 10.13 -10.33 -4.50
CA GLN A 12 11.28 -10.92 -3.84
C GLN A 12 11.06 -11.09 -2.32
N MET A 13 10.47 -10.08 -1.67
CA MET A 13 10.16 -10.13 -0.25
C MET A 13 9.17 -11.26 0.08
N LEU A 14 8.11 -11.39 -0.69
CA LEU A 14 7.12 -12.45 -0.50
C LEU A 14 7.70 -13.84 -0.80
N GLN A 15 8.55 -13.97 -1.80
CA GLN A 15 9.25 -15.23 -2.11
C GLN A 15 10.17 -15.69 -0.95
N ARG A 16 10.84 -14.76 -0.26
CA ARG A 16 11.59 -15.08 0.98
C ARG A 16 10.69 -15.63 2.07
N LEU A 17 9.45 -15.20 2.14
CA LEU A 17 8.43 -15.69 3.07
C LEU A 17 7.80 -17.01 2.62
N GLY A 18 8.19 -17.57 1.47
CA GLY A 18 7.62 -18.78 0.90
C GLY A 18 6.22 -18.60 0.32
N ILE A 19 5.86 -17.39 -0.06
CA ILE A 19 4.56 -17.05 -0.62
C ILE A 19 4.65 -17.04 -2.15
N ASP A 20 3.76 -17.79 -2.78
CA ASP A 20 3.62 -17.78 -4.24
C ASP A 20 3.05 -16.44 -4.71
N THR A 21 3.66 -15.90 -5.76
CA THR A 21 3.30 -14.61 -6.34
C THR A 21 3.11 -14.70 -7.84
N PHE A 22 2.37 -13.76 -8.39
CA PHE A 22 2.34 -13.49 -9.81
C PHE A 22 2.10 -12.00 -10.09
N LEU A 23 2.54 -11.58 -11.26
CA LEU A 23 2.45 -10.18 -11.67
C LEU A 23 1.16 -9.93 -12.44
N ILE A 24 0.43 -8.88 -12.05
CA ILE A 24 -0.79 -8.44 -12.72
C ILE A 24 -0.46 -7.20 -13.56
N ARG A 25 -0.54 -7.33 -14.87
CA ARG A 25 -0.27 -6.27 -15.86
C ARG A 25 -1.46 -6.01 -16.77
N LYS A 26 -2.31 -7.01 -16.99
CA LYS A 26 -3.42 -6.99 -17.94
C LYS A 26 -4.61 -7.81 -17.42
N PRO A 27 -5.79 -7.70 -18.03
CA PRO A 27 -7.01 -8.37 -17.55
C PRO A 27 -6.89 -9.89 -17.39
N GLU A 28 -6.15 -10.57 -18.28
CA GLU A 28 -5.95 -12.03 -18.19
C GLU A 28 -5.22 -12.43 -16.91
N ASP A 29 -4.26 -11.62 -16.46
CA ASP A 29 -3.56 -11.85 -15.19
C ASP A 29 -4.52 -11.66 -14.01
N TRP A 30 -5.42 -10.66 -14.11
CA TRP A 30 -6.41 -10.39 -13.07
C TRP A 30 -7.36 -11.55 -12.81
N ASN A 31 -7.72 -12.30 -13.85
CA ASN A 31 -8.66 -13.42 -13.74
C ASN A 31 -8.09 -14.63 -12.96
N ARG A 32 -6.80 -14.66 -12.68
CA ARG A 32 -6.19 -15.69 -11.84
C ARG A 32 -6.64 -15.54 -10.38
N HIS A 33 -6.82 -16.68 -9.70
CA HIS A 33 -7.11 -16.67 -8.26
C HIS A 33 -5.99 -15.99 -7.48
N LYS A 34 -6.37 -15.20 -6.48
CA LYS A 34 -5.47 -14.48 -5.58
C LYS A 34 -6.12 -14.26 -4.22
N ASP A 35 -5.35 -14.40 -3.17
CA ASP A 35 -5.78 -14.24 -1.78
C ASP A 35 -5.49 -12.84 -1.24
N GLY A 36 -4.68 -12.06 -1.94
CA GLY A 36 -4.33 -10.69 -1.59
C GLY A 36 -3.69 -9.93 -2.74
N LEU A 37 -3.61 -8.63 -2.61
CA LEU A 37 -3.10 -7.71 -3.63
C LEU A 37 -2.10 -6.73 -3.03
N ILE A 38 -0.94 -6.55 -3.68
CA ILE A 38 -0.04 -5.44 -3.38
C ILE A 38 -0.11 -4.40 -4.50
N ILE A 39 -0.31 -3.14 -4.13
CA ILE A 39 -0.19 -1.97 -5.00
C ILE A 39 1.10 -1.24 -4.60
N PRO A 40 2.18 -1.37 -5.39
CA PRO A 40 3.51 -0.91 -4.99
C PRO A 40 3.65 0.61 -5.03
N GLY A 41 4.76 1.09 -4.50
CA GLY A 41 5.24 2.45 -4.72
C GLY A 41 5.66 2.67 -6.17
N GLY A 42 5.62 3.94 -6.59
CA GLY A 42 5.92 4.38 -7.95
C GLY A 42 5.29 5.75 -8.20
N GLU A 43 4.83 6.01 -9.41
CA GLU A 43 4.11 7.24 -9.74
C GLU A 43 2.60 6.96 -9.86
N SER A 44 1.83 7.46 -8.90
CA SER A 44 0.40 7.13 -8.75
C SER A 44 -0.46 7.54 -9.94
N THR A 45 -0.13 8.66 -10.61
CA THR A 45 -0.88 9.12 -11.79
C THR A 45 -0.66 8.21 -12.99
N ALA A 46 0.59 7.77 -13.21
CA ALA A 46 0.92 6.81 -14.27
C ALA A 46 0.27 5.45 -14.00
N MET A 47 0.32 4.96 -12.75
CA MET A 47 -0.32 3.69 -12.37
C MET A 47 -1.84 3.74 -12.60
N LEU A 48 -2.49 4.82 -12.20
CA LEU A 48 -3.93 5.01 -12.41
C LEU A 48 -4.30 5.02 -13.89
N ARG A 49 -3.51 5.72 -14.71
CA ARG A 49 -3.70 5.76 -16.16
C ARG A 49 -3.60 4.36 -16.76
N ILE A 50 -2.51 3.64 -16.49
CA ILE A 50 -2.32 2.28 -17.00
C ILE A 50 -3.44 1.36 -16.53
N MET A 51 -3.85 1.47 -15.26
CA MET A 51 -4.95 0.68 -14.70
C MET A 51 -6.26 0.90 -15.46
N LYS A 52 -6.55 2.13 -15.89
CA LYS A 52 -7.72 2.46 -16.70
C LYS A 52 -7.57 1.98 -18.16
N ASP A 53 -6.42 2.22 -18.76
CA ASP A 53 -6.13 1.80 -20.14
C ASP A 53 -6.23 0.27 -20.28
N GLU A 54 -5.78 -0.47 -19.28
CA GLU A 54 -5.86 -1.95 -19.20
C GLU A 54 -7.20 -2.45 -18.62
N GLN A 55 -8.18 -1.60 -18.39
CA GLN A 55 -9.50 -1.97 -17.84
C GLN A 55 -9.44 -2.70 -16.49
N LEU A 56 -8.41 -2.45 -15.69
CA LEU A 56 -8.18 -3.05 -14.37
C LEU A 56 -8.80 -2.22 -13.22
N PHE A 57 -9.17 -0.97 -13.48
CA PHE A 57 -9.59 -0.03 -12.42
C PHE A 57 -10.83 -0.54 -11.67
N GLU A 58 -11.92 -0.79 -12.36
CA GLU A 58 -13.17 -1.26 -11.74
C GLU A 58 -13.05 -2.67 -11.15
N PRO A 59 -12.42 -3.65 -11.81
CA PRO A 59 -12.19 -4.96 -11.20
C PRO A 59 -11.39 -4.90 -9.91
N VAL A 60 -10.32 -4.10 -9.85
CA VAL A 60 -9.49 -3.93 -8.65
C VAL A 60 -10.31 -3.29 -7.53
N ARG A 61 -10.99 -2.18 -7.82
CA ARG A 61 -11.82 -1.46 -6.86
C ARG A 61 -12.89 -2.36 -6.27
N SER A 62 -13.67 -3.03 -7.12
CA SER A 62 -14.75 -3.92 -6.70
C SER A 62 -14.24 -5.10 -5.84
N ALA A 63 -13.09 -5.66 -6.17
CA ALA A 63 -12.49 -6.74 -5.38
C ALA A 63 -12.07 -6.26 -3.98
N ILE A 64 -11.49 -5.06 -3.86
CA ILE A 64 -11.11 -4.48 -2.57
C ILE A 64 -12.35 -4.17 -1.73
N GLU A 65 -13.38 -3.56 -2.34
CA GLU A 65 -14.68 -3.32 -1.70
C GLU A 65 -15.37 -4.63 -1.28
N GLY A 66 -15.16 -5.69 -2.04
CA GLY A 66 -15.60 -7.06 -1.73
C GLY A 66 -14.78 -7.79 -0.66
N GLY A 67 -13.76 -7.14 -0.10
CA GLY A 67 -12.98 -7.65 1.03
C GLY A 67 -11.64 -8.29 0.66
N LEU A 68 -11.19 -8.24 -0.61
CA LEU A 68 -9.84 -8.71 -0.97
C LEU A 68 -8.79 -7.95 -0.16
N PRO A 69 -7.94 -8.64 0.62
CA PRO A 69 -6.84 -7.99 1.33
C PRO A 69 -5.91 -7.24 0.38
N VAL A 70 -5.63 -5.98 0.71
CA VAL A 70 -4.77 -5.12 -0.10
C VAL A 70 -3.71 -4.42 0.74
N PHE A 71 -2.50 -4.35 0.21
CA PHE A 71 -1.40 -3.59 0.78
C PHE A 71 -0.91 -2.54 -0.21
N GLY A 72 -1.05 -1.26 0.14
CA GLY A 72 -0.59 -0.11 -0.64
C GLY A 72 0.62 0.57 -0.02
N THR A 73 1.73 0.66 -0.77
CA THR A 73 2.93 1.39 -0.33
C THR A 73 3.10 2.68 -1.12
N CYS A 74 3.41 3.78 -0.47
CA CYS A 74 3.69 5.08 -1.08
C CYS A 74 2.61 5.47 -2.12
N ALA A 75 2.86 5.31 -3.41
CA ALA A 75 1.88 5.55 -4.48
C ALA A 75 0.62 4.67 -4.33
N GLY A 76 0.77 3.43 -3.87
CA GLY A 76 -0.35 2.54 -3.58
C GLY A 76 -1.25 3.09 -2.47
N MET A 77 -0.69 3.70 -1.42
CA MET A 77 -1.47 4.40 -0.40
C MET A 77 -2.25 5.58 -0.99
N ILE A 78 -1.64 6.36 -1.89
CA ILE A 78 -2.31 7.47 -2.58
C ILE A 78 -3.51 6.97 -3.39
N LEU A 79 -3.38 5.86 -4.09
CA LEU A 79 -4.47 5.28 -4.89
C LEU A 79 -5.62 4.75 -4.05
N LEU A 80 -5.35 4.18 -2.88
CA LEU A 80 -6.37 3.66 -1.96
C LEU A 80 -7.08 4.75 -1.16
N ALA A 81 -6.43 5.90 -0.95
CA ALA A 81 -6.96 7.00 -0.15
C ALA A 81 -8.24 7.58 -0.76
N ARG A 82 -9.24 7.84 0.07
CA ARG A 82 -10.48 8.53 -0.31
C ARG A 82 -10.22 9.96 -0.76
N GLY A 83 -9.26 10.64 -0.14
CA GLY A 83 -8.89 12.02 -0.47
C GLY A 83 -7.39 12.22 -0.60
N VAL A 84 -7.00 13.18 -1.44
CA VAL A 84 -5.64 13.73 -1.52
C VAL A 84 -5.73 15.24 -1.39
N GLU A 85 -4.98 15.81 -0.47
CA GLU A 85 -5.02 17.26 -0.19
C GLU A 85 -4.68 18.06 -1.46
N GLY A 86 -5.58 18.97 -1.85
CA GLY A 86 -5.41 19.81 -3.03
C GLY A 86 -5.60 19.11 -4.38
N GLU A 87 -6.17 17.90 -4.42
CA GLU A 87 -6.34 17.13 -5.65
C GLU A 87 -7.72 16.44 -5.71
N GLU A 88 -8.47 16.67 -6.79
CA GLU A 88 -9.80 16.08 -7.04
C GLU A 88 -9.79 14.99 -8.12
N ARG A 89 -8.71 14.25 -8.26
CA ARG A 89 -8.66 13.16 -9.24
C ARG A 89 -9.39 11.91 -8.75
N GLU A 90 -10.05 11.24 -9.69
CA GLU A 90 -10.55 9.90 -9.45
C GLU A 90 -9.41 8.94 -9.09
N ARG A 91 -9.65 8.07 -8.12
CA ARG A 91 -8.72 7.02 -7.65
C ARG A 91 -9.52 5.83 -7.14
N ILE A 92 -8.86 4.78 -6.69
CA ILE A 92 -9.53 3.58 -6.12
C ILE A 92 -10.42 3.99 -4.93
N ALA A 93 -9.88 4.84 -4.03
CA ALA A 93 -10.63 5.55 -2.99
C ALA A 93 -11.44 4.64 -2.06
N THR A 94 -10.90 3.50 -1.67
CA THR A 94 -11.58 2.51 -0.82
C THR A 94 -11.24 2.64 0.66
N MET A 95 -10.23 3.43 1.02
CA MET A 95 -9.78 3.62 2.41
C MET A 95 -10.08 5.03 2.92
N ASP A 96 -10.67 5.14 4.12
CA ASP A 96 -11.14 6.39 4.71
C ASP A 96 -10.02 7.25 5.29
N ILE A 97 -9.03 7.54 4.46
CA ILE A 97 -7.89 8.40 4.77
C ILE A 97 -7.79 9.55 3.78
N VAL A 98 -7.20 10.66 4.22
CA VAL A 98 -6.78 11.76 3.35
C VAL A 98 -5.27 11.86 3.41
N VAL A 99 -4.60 11.90 2.28
CA VAL A 99 -3.15 11.94 2.18
C VAL A 99 -2.66 13.27 1.58
N LYS A 100 -1.43 13.62 1.91
CA LYS A 100 -0.69 14.73 1.29
C LYS A 100 0.48 14.17 0.51
N ARG A 101 0.58 14.53 -0.77
CA ARG A 101 1.68 14.09 -1.65
C ARG A 101 2.94 14.91 -1.41
N ASN A 102 4.12 14.29 -1.66
CA ASN A 102 5.43 14.95 -1.57
C ASN A 102 5.59 15.78 -0.28
N ALA A 103 5.16 15.20 0.83
CA ALA A 103 4.88 15.93 2.04
C ALA A 103 6.12 16.41 2.81
N TYR A 104 7.30 15.84 2.52
CA TYR A 104 8.55 16.16 3.20
C TYR A 104 9.41 17.23 2.50
N GLY A 105 8.84 17.89 1.48
CA GLY A 105 9.50 19.00 0.78
C GLY A 105 10.67 18.59 -0.13
N ARG A 106 11.20 19.56 -0.91
CA ARG A 106 12.28 19.31 -1.88
C ARG A 106 13.61 18.98 -1.23
N GLN A 107 13.85 19.43 0.01
CA GLN A 107 15.14 19.24 0.72
C GLN A 107 15.26 17.88 1.40
N LEU A 108 14.14 17.22 1.74
CA LEU A 108 14.10 15.89 2.34
C LEU A 108 13.38 14.91 1.40
N GLY A 109 13.83 14.85 0.15
CA GLY A 109 13.24 13.98 -0.87
C GLY A 109 13.30 12.50 -0.52
N SER A 110 14.29 12.08 0.30
CA SER A 110 14.47 10.72 0.77
C SER A 110 15.17 10.72 2.12
N PHE A 111 14.73 9.86 3.04
CA PHE A 111 15.37 9.65 4.33
C PHE A 111 15.07 8.24 4.86
N TYR A 112 15.87 7.84 5.84
CA TYR A 112 15.74 6.57 6.55
C TYR A 112 15.53 6.84 8.04
N THR A 113 14.66 6.07 8.67
CA THR A 113 14.49 6.05 10.12
C THR A 113 14.08 4.67 10.60
N VAL A 114 14.06 4.50 11.91
CA VAL A 114 13.54 3.32 12.60
C VAL A 114 12.50 3.79 13.59
N ALA A 115 11.31 3.21 13.56
CA ALA A 115 10.21 3.62 14.42
C ALA A 115 9.30 2.44 14.75
N PRO A 116 8.50 2.53 15.85
CA PRO A 116 7.54 1.50 16.18
C PRO A 116 6.37 1.47 15.20
N VAL A 117 5.90 0.27 14.91
CA VAL A 117 4.65 0.02 14.17
C VAL A 117 3.79 -0.90 15.00
N LYS A 118 2.61 -0.43 15.38
CA LYS A 118 1.67 -1.17 16.22
C LYS A 118 1.35 -2.54 15.63
N GLY A 119 1.51 -3.58 16.42
CA GLY A 119 1.25 -4.96 16.03
C GLY A 119 2.32 -5.61 15.14
N ILE A 120 3.41 -4.89 14.81
CA ILE A 120 4.50 -5.39 13.97
C ILE A 120 5.84 -5.42 14.72
N GLY A 121 6.23 -4.32 15.37
CA GLY A 121 7.47 -4.24 16.13
C GLY A 121 7.84 -2.83 16.55
N GLU A 122 8.80 -2.70 17.48
CA GLU A 122 9.24 -1.43 18.04
C GLU A 122 10.32 -0.73 17.20
N ASP A 123 11.01 -1.47 16.36
CA ASP A 123 12.21 -1.06 15.64
C ASP A 123 12.11 -1.37 14.13
N ILE A 124 11.03 -0.94 13.50
CA ILE A 124 10.80 -1.19 12.08
C ILE A 124 11.58 -0.20 11.23
N PRO A 125 12.44 -0.67 10.29
CA PRO A 125 13.16 0.19 9.38
C PRO A 125 12.23 0.78 8.32
N MET A 126 12.36 2.08 8.08
CA MET A 126 11.49 2.82 7.18
C MET A 126 12.33 3.66 6.20
N THR A 127 12.27 3.31 4.94
CA THR A 127 12.88 4.07 3.84
C THR A 127 11.82 4.91 3.16
N PHE A 128 11.95 6.23 3.23
CA PHE A 128 11.04 7.20 2.62
C PHE A 128 11.67 7.76 1.34
N ILE A 129 10.92 7.77 0.24
CA ILE A 129 11.35 8.33 -1.05
C ILE A 129 10.22 9.22 -1.56
N ARG A 130 10.40 10.54 -1.48
CA ARG A 130 9.37 11.53 -1.87
C ARG A 130 7.97 11.13 -1.38
N ALA A 131 7.92 10.66 -0.14
CA ALA A 131 6.77 9.98 0.42
C ALA A 131 5.59 10.92 0.68
N PRO A 132 4.36 10.41 0.54
CA PRO A 132 3.18 11.05 1.12
C PRO A 132 3.13 10.80 2.63
N TYR A 133 2.24 11.49 3.34
CA TYR A 133 1.77 11.06 4.65
C TYR A 133 0.25 11.24 4.77
N ILE A 134 -0.35 10.61 5.77
CA ILE A 134 -1.78 10.70 6.04
C ILE A 134 -2.04 11.93 6.91
N VAL A 135 -2.90 12.84 6.43
CA VAL A 135 -3.27 14.08 7.16
C VAL A 135 -4.51 13.89 8.03
N SER A 136 -5.39 12.97 7.68
CA SER A 136 -6.56 12.63 8.48
C SER A 136 -7.04 11.21 8.24
N VAL A 137 -7.67 10.63 9.25
CA VAL A 137 -8.28 9.30 9.25
C VAL A 137 -9.68 9.36 9.81
N SER A 138 -10.57 8.47 9.36
CA SER A 138 -11.87 8.26 10.03
C SER A 138 -11.72 7.39 11.29
N ALA A 139 -12.79 7.29 12.08
CA ALA A 139 -12.82 6.47 13.29
C ALA A 139 -12.60 4.96 13.03
N GLU A 140 -12.88 4.50 11.81
CA GLU A 140 -12.73 3.10 11.40
C GLU A 140 -11.29 2.74 11.01
N VAL A 141 -10.39 3.72 10.95
CA VAL A 141 -9.00 3.53 10.53
C VAL A 141 -8.10 3.47 11.76
N GLU A 142 -7.36 2.39 11.89
CA GLU A 142 -6.33 2.22 12.92
C GLU A 142 -5.01 2.81 12.46
N VAL A 143 -4.48 3.79 13.21
CA VAL A 143 -3.13 4.32 12.99
C VAL A 143 -2.11 3.32 13.53
N LEU A 144 -1.19 2.86 12.69
CA LEU A 144 -0.17 1.89 13.08
C LEU A 144 1.19 2.52 13.38
N ALA A 145 1.54 3.61 12.70
CA ALA A 145 2.82 4.30 12.92
C ALA A 145 2.73 5.79 12.65
N THR A 146 3.50 6.54 13.46
CA THR A 146 3.69 7.98 13.33
C THR A 146 5.18 8.30 13.39
N VAL A 147 5.66 9.13 12.48
CA VAL A 147 7.04 9.62 12.43
C VAL A 147 7.02 11.14 12.35
N ASP A 148 7.72 11.81 13.24
CA ASP A 148 7.76 13.28 13.35
C ASP A 148 6.36 13.95 13.36
N GLY A 149 5.39 13.30 14.04
CA GLY A 149 4.02 13.76 14.13
C GLY A 149 3.13 13.46 12.91
N ASN A 150 3.67 12.86 11.86
CA ASN A 150 2.93 12.50 10.65
C ASN A 150 2.54 11.02 10.68
N ILE A 151 1.30 10.70 10.33
CA ILE A 151 0.84 9.33 10.22
C ILE A 151 1.43 8.70 8.95
N VAL A 152 2.18 7.62 9.12
CA VAL A 152 2.93 6.96 8.03
C VAL A 152 2.53 5.51 7.78
N ALA A 153 1.69 4.92 8.63
CA ALA A 153 1.08 3.61 8.38
C ALA A 153 -0.29 3.53 9.05
N ALA A 154 -1.23 2.86 8.40
CA ALA A 154 -2.59 2.69 8.88
C ALA A 154 -3.23 1.40 8.32
N ARG A 155 -4.27 0.93 9.00
CA ARG A 155 -5.08 -0.22 8.60
C ARG A 155 -6.57 0.12 8.72
N GLN A 156 -7.36 -0.32 7.75
CA GLN A 156 -8.83 -0.32 7.81
C GLN A 156 -9.34 -1.65 7.29
N GLY A 157 -9.86 -2.50 8.18
CA GLY A 157 -10.29 -3.84 7.80
C GLY A 157 -9.17 -4.64 7.13
N ASN A 158 -9.38 -5.03 5.88
CA ASN A 158 -8.43 -5.77 5.06
C ASN A 158 -7.49 -4.87 4.22
N GLN A 159 -7.47 -3.58 4.46
CA GLN A 159 -6.62 -2.63 3.76
C GLN A 159 -5.48 -2.15 4.66
N LEU A 160 -4.24 -2.35 4.22
CA LEU A 160 -3.00 -1.92 4.89
C LEU A 160 -2.28 -0.92 4.00
N VAL A 161 -1.81 0.18 4.57
CA VAL A 161 -1.04 1.18 3.84
C VAL A 161 0.16 1.67 4.63
N CYS A 162 1.21 2.07 3.92
CA CYS A 162 2.33 2.82 4.50
C CYS A 162 2.92 3.83 3.51
N SER A 163 3.52 4.88 4.07
CA SER A 163 4.20 5.95 3.32
C SER A 163 5.56 5.54 2.79
N PHE A 164 6.25 4.67 3.53
CA PHE A 164 7.61 4.21 3.27
C PHE A 164 7.63 2.96 2.40
N HIS A 165 8.85 2.52 2.06
CA HIS A 165 9.13 1.38 1.20
C HIS A 165 9.71 0.21 2.02
N PRO A 166 8.89 -0.66 2.65
CA PRO A 166 9.40 -1.79 3.41
C PRO A 166 10.09 -2.83 2.52
N GLU A 167 9.75 -2.86 1.23
CA GLU A 167 10.35 -3.75 0.22
C GLU A 167 11.81 -3.43 -0.09
N LEU A 168 12.29 -2.24 0.27
CA LEU A 168 13.69 -1.81 0.07
C LEU A 168 14.60 -2.17 1.26
N ASN A 169 14.05 -2.68 2.34
CA ASN A 169 14.78 -3.15 3.51
C ASN A 169 14.80 -4.68 3.53
N GLU A 170 15.69 -5.27 4.33
CA GLU A 170 15.73 -6.73 4.52
C GLU A 170 14.74 -7.23 5.58
N ASP A 171 14.05 -6.33 6.25
CA ASP A 171 13.08 -6.64 7.30
C ASP A 171 11.77 -7.13 6.70
N GLU A 172 11.40 -8.35 7.00
CA GLU A 172 10.22 -9.02 6.46
C GLU A 172 8.95 -8.77 7.29
N ARG A 173 9.06 -8.15 8.48
CA ARG A 173 7.96 -8.10 9.45
C ARG A 173 6.71 -7.40 8.90
N PHE A 174 6.86 -6.36 8.10
CA PHE A 174 5.73 -5.64 7.52
C PHE A 174 4.98 -6.51 6.48
N HIS A 175 5.71 -7.20 5.60
CA HIS A 175 5.11 -8.12 4.63
C HIS A 175 4.51 -9.36 5.33
N ARG A 176 5.16 -9.88 6.37
CA ARG A 176 4.63 -10.97 7.19
C ARG A 176 3.32 -10.60 7.86
N TYR A 177 3.19 -9.36 8.34
CA TYR A 177 1.94 -8.86 8.89
C TYR A 177 0.82 -8.85 7.83
N PHE A 178 1.10 -8.42 6.61
CA PHE A 178 0.13 -8.49 5.52
C PHE A 178 -0.26 -9.92 5.17
N VAL A 179 0.70 -10.86 5.12
CA VAL A 179 0.39 -12.29 4.93
C VAL A 179 -0.52 -12.82 6.03
N GLN A 180 -0.29 -12.43 7.28
CA GLN A 180 -1.20 -12.79 8.39
C GLN A 180 -2.61 -12.23 8.22
N MET A 181 -2.74 -11.00 7.71
CA MET A 181 -4.07 -10.42 7.37
C MET A 181 -4.79 -11.27 6.32
N ILE A 182 -4.09 -11.73 5.28
CA ILE A 182 -4.65 -12.63 4.26
C ILE A 182 -5.13 -13.93 4.91
N GLN A 183 -4.30 -14.57 5.71
CA GLN A 183 -4.64 -15.81 6.41
C GLN A 183 -5.88 -15.64 7.31
N GLN A 184 -5.96 -14.55 8.04
CA GLN A 184 -7.13 -14.23 8.87
C GLN A 184 -8.40 -14.08 8.02
N SER A 185 -8.31 -13.41 6.87
CA SER A 185 -9.47 -13.24 5.99
C SER A 185 -9.97 -14.54 5.40
N LEU A 186 -9.09 -15.49 5.10
CA LEU A 186 -9.44 -16.82 4.60
C LEU A 186 -10.13 -17.71 5.65
N HIS A 187 -9.90 -17.47 6.95
CA HIS A 187 -10.52 -18.23 8.04
C HIS A 187 -11.87 -17.66 8.50
N LEU A 188 -12.27 -16.51 7.99
CA LEU A 188 -13.55 -15.87 8.30
C LEU A 188 -14.66 -16.19 7.28
N VAL A 189 -14.37 -17.03 6.29
CA VAL A 189 -15.31 -17.46 5.23
C VAL A 189 -15.85 -18.87 5.52
#